data_2bb8b5e3202a2ff6d234f7d56221c5c5
#
_entry.id   2bb8b5e3202a2ff6d234f7d56221c5c5
#
_cell.length_a   1.000
_cell.length_b   1.000
_cell.length_c   1.000
_cell.angle_alpha   90.00
_cell.angle_beta   90.00
_cell.angle_gamma   90.00
#
_symmetry.space_group_name_H-M   'P 1'
#
loop_
_entity.id
_entity.type
_entity.pdbx_description
1 polymer ?
#
loop_
_entity_poly.entity_id
_entity_poly.type
_entity_poly.pdbx_seq_one_letter_code
_entity_poly.pdbx_strand_id
1 'polypeptide(L)'
;TLSKSDSFVTMNPDSATQTRGTTINIADGGFMGYYVGTSSYEILSITDNRMVVRVIQSGNPFLAWYHTFTTTAPGAAVTPTPTVDYTVLKFADEFNVDGAPDATKWGYDLGAGGWGNGEAQTYTNASDNVIVQGGNLKITAKKSGTGYTSARLKTEDKYEFTYGKIEVKAKLPVGGGTWPAIWSLGQDYKTNAWPKCGE
;
A
#
# COMPACT_ATOMS: atom_id res chain seq x y z
N THR A 1 -18.01 1.00 8.42
CA THR A 1 -19.40 1.27 8.84
C THR A 1 -19.54 2.77 8.88
N LEU A 2 -20.32 3.34 7.97
CA LEU A 2 -20.67 4.75 8.04
C LEU A 2 -21.56 4.94 9.26
N SER A 3 -21.12 5.70 10.26
CA SER A 3 -21.94 5.97 11.43
C SER A 3 -22.98 7.01 11.07
N LYS A 4 -24.17 6.91 11.67
CA LYS A 4 -25.25 7.90 11.49
C LYS A 4 -24.93 9.28 12.07
N SER A 5 -23.79 9.43 12.73
CA SER A 5 -23.32 10.70 13.29
C SER A 5 -22.47 11.51 12.34
N ASP A 6 -22.08 10.92 11.22
CA ASP A 6 -21.24 11.61 10.27
C ASP A 6 -22.09 12.58 9.48
N SER A 7 -21.74 13.84 9.55
CA SER A 7 -22.46 14.93 8.88
C SER A 7 -22.27 14.84 7.37
N PHE A 8 -22.97 13.93 6.73
CA PHE A 8 -23.02 13.89 5.27
C PHE A 8 -23.92 15.01 4.76
N VAL A 9 -23.31 16.04 4.24
CA VAL A 9 -24.05 17.20 3.73
C VAL A 9 -24.38 16.98 2.29
N THR A 10 -24.86 15.88 1.80
CA THR A 10 -25.25 15.97 0.39
C THR A 10 -25.96 14.81 -0.23
N MET A 11 -26.34 13.87 0.52
CA MET A 11 -27.40 13.00 0.01
C MET A 11 -28.64 13.41 0.75
N ASN A 12 -29.51 14.16 0.07
CA ASN A 12 -30.80 14.49 0.66
C ASN A 12 -31.55 13.19 0.95
N PRO A 13 -31.71 12.79 2.22
CA PRO A 13 -32.22 11.49 2.55
C PRO A 13 -33.72 11.35 2.29
N ASP A 14 -34.40 12.43 1.95
CA ASP A 14 -35.85 12.49 2.01
C ASP A 14 -36.56 12.41 0.66
N SER A 15 -35.86 12.21 -0.44
CA SER A 15 -36.53 12.13 -1.74
C SER A 15 -36.31 10.79 -2.42
N ALA A 16 -37.40 10.07 -2.62
CA ALA A 16 -37.43 8.83 -3.38
C ALA A 16 -37.05 9.02 -4.87
N THR A 17 -36.97 10.25 -5.33
CA THR A 17 -36.51 10.66 -6.68
C THR A 17 -35.13 11.29 -6.62
N GLN A 18 -34.24 10.72 -5.92
CA GLN A 18 -32.95 11.31 -5.72
C GLN A 18 -32.17 11.44 -7.02
N THR A 19 -31.94 12.65 -7.45
CA THR A 19 -30.76 13.03 -8.18
C THR A 19 -29.59 12.70 -7.26
N ARG A 20 -29.01 11.54 -7.43
CA ARG A 20 -27.87 11.12 -6.66
C ARG A 20 -26.75 12.12 -6.96
N GLY A 21 -26.34 12.86 -5.96
CA GLY A 21 -25.18 13.72 -6.09
C GLY A 21 -24.00 12.87 -6.54
N THR A 22 -23.14 13.43 -7.36
CA THR A 22 -21.91 12.77 -7.83
C THR A 22 -20.79 12.84 -6.81
N THR A 23 -21.01 13.52 -5.69
CA THR A 23 -19.95 13.82 -4.72
C THR A 23 -20.47 13.72 -3.29
N ILE A 24 -19.68 13.14 -2.42
CA ILE A 24 -19.87 13.16 -0.97
C ILE A 24 -18.86 14.15 -0.40
N ASN A 25 -19.33 15.14 0.32
CA ASN A 25 -18.49 16.04 1.10
C ASN A 25 -18.70 15.75 2.58
N ILE A 26 -17.62 15.57 3.32
CA ILE A 26 -17.67 15.34 4.76
C ILE A 26 -17.33 16.65 5.46
N ALA A 27 -18.25 17.09 6.34
CA ALA A 27 -18.07 18.31 7.10
C ALA A 27 -16.90 18.18 8.10
N ASP A 28 -16.45 19.33 8.60
CA ASP A 28 -15.50 19.46 9.69
C ASP A 28 -14.13 18.75 9.46
N GLY A 29 -13.74 18.58 8.19
CA GLY A 29 -12.48 17.95 7.84
C GLY A 29 -12.45 16.43 8.05
N GLY A 30 -13.61 15.81 8.25
CA GLY A 30 -13.73 14.35 8.31
C GLY A 30 -13.35 13.67 7.00
N PHE A 31 -13.06 12.37 7.04
CA PHE A 31 -12.67 11.59 5.87
C PHE A 31 -13.12 10.14 5.99
N MET A 32 -13.19 9.47 4.83
CA MET A 32 -13.46 8.03 4.75
C MET A 32 -12.16 7.29 4.47
N GLY A 33 -11.79 6.37 5.37
CA GLY A 33 -10.58 5.61 5.22
C GLY A 33 -9.32 6.42 5.54
N TYR A 34 -8.45 6.66 4.57
CA TYR A 34 -7.22 7.43 4.72
C TYR A 34 -7.39 8.87 4.21
N TYR A 35 -6.92 9.85 4.99
CA TYR A 35 -6.97 11.25 4.59
C TYR A 35 -5.90 11.57 3.54
N VAL A 36 -6.33 12.07 2.39
CA VAL A 36 -5.47 12.38 1.24
C VAL A 36 -5.54 13.87 0.84
N GLY A 37 -5.71 14.74 1.81
CA GLY A 37 -5.73 16.19 1.59
C GLY A 37 -7.10 16.74 1.16
N THR A 38 -8.14 15.93 1.14
CA THR A 38 -9.51 16.36 0.83
C THR A 38 -10.55 15.55 1.57
N SER A 39 -11.70 16.16 1.83
CA SER A 39 -12.90 15.51 2.36
C SER A 39 -13.99 15.33 1.30
N SER A 40 -13.67 15.49 0.02
CA SER A 40 -14.59 15.36 -1.10
C SER A 40 -14.31 14.09 -1.88
N TYR A 41 -15.33 13.26 -2.06
CA TYR A 41 -15.26 11.94 -2.70
C TYR A 41 -16.23 11.88 -3.88
N GLU A 42 -15.74 11.56 -5.05
CA GLU A 42 -16.57 11.36 -6.23
C GLU A 42 -17.19 9.96 -6.22
N ILE A 43 -18.49 9.86 -6.37
CA ILE A 43 -19.21 8.59 -6.46
C ILE A 43 -19.08 8.06 -7.90
N LEU A 44 -18.39 6.95 -8.07
CA LEU A 44 -18.26 6.28 -9.36
C LEU A 44 -19.42 5.32 -9.61
N SER A 45 -19.86 4.63 -8.58
CA SER A 45 -21.03 3.76 -8.67
C SER A 45 -21.68 3.59 -7.29
N ILE A 46 -22.99 3.44 -7.29
CA ILE A 46 -23.76 3.15 -6.09
C ILE A 46 -24.93 2.22 -6.44
N THR A 47 -25.09 1.18 -5.62
CA THR A 47 -26.19 0.23 -5.64
C THR A 47 -26.73 0.09 -4.22
N ASP A 48 -27.76 -0.70 -4.02
CA ASP A 48 -28.37 -0.87 -2.69
C ASP A 48 -27.40 -1.42 -1.63
N ASN A 49 -26.38 -2.14 -2.07
CA ASN A 49 -25.43 -2.81 -1.15
C ASN A 49 -23.96 -2.49 -1.43
N ARG A 50 -23.66 -1.64 -2.39
CA ARG A 50 -22.26 -1.32 -2.76
C ARG A 50 -22.13 0.11 -3.24
N MET A 51 -21.11 0.79 -2.73
CA MET A 51 -20.71 2.12 -3.21
C MET A 51 -19.21 2.11 -3.54
N VAL A 52 -18.85 2.67 -4.67
CA VAL A 52 -17.45 2.92 -5.04
C VAL A 52 -17.26 4.41 -5.16
N VAL A 53 -16.29 4.92 -4.45
CA VAL A 53 -15.90 6.33 -4.54
C VAL A 53 -14.46 6.47 -4.96
N ARG A 54 -14.16 7.58 -5.63
CA ARG A 54 -12.81 8.02 -5.95
C ARG A 54 -12.50 9.29 -5.18
N VAL A 55 -11.29 9.39 -4.67
CA VAL A 55 -10.75 10.63 -4.13
C VAL A 55 -9.44 10.95 -4.85
N ILE A 56 -9.31 12.17 -5.34
CA ILE A 56 -8.09 12.67 -5.97
C ILE A 56 -7.31 13.43 -4.91
N GLN A 57 -6.05 13.10 -4.73
CA GLN A 57 -5.22 13.77 -3.74
C GLN A 57 -5.10 15.26 -4.06
N SER A 58 -5.32 16.09 -3.06
CA SER A 58 -5.15 17.53 -3.18
C SER A 58 -3.71 17.87 -3.57
N GLY A 59 -3.55 18.67 -4.62
CA GLY A 59 -2.23 19.05 -5.14
C GLY A 59 -1.53 18.01 -6.03
N ASN A 60 -2.10 16.82 -6.18
CA ASN A 60 -1.58 15.80 -7.10
C ASN A 60 -2.71 15.15 -7.91
N PRO A 61 -3.08 15.69 -9.08
CA PRO A 61 -4.20 15.19 -9.89
C PRO A 61 -3.94 13.81 -10.51
N PHE A 62 -2.71 13.31 -10.46
CA PHE A 62 -2.35 11.99 -10.98
C PHE A 62 -2.50 10.87 -9.94
N LEU A 63 -2.73 11.21 -8.67
CA LEU A 63 -2.91 10.23 -7.61
C LEU A 63 -4.37 10.19 -7.16
N ALA A 64 -5.01 9.07 -7.40
CA ALA A 64 -6.39 8.83 -7.00
C ALA A 64 -6.49 7.57 -6.13
N TRP A 65 -7.29 7.66 -5.08
CA TRP A 65 -7.62 6.56 -4.20
C TRP A 65 -9.04 6.09 -4.47
N TYR A 66 -9.23 4.77 -4.45
CA TYR A 66 -10.53 4.17 -4.68
C TYR A 66 -10.96 3.42 -3.42
N HIS A 67 -12.13 3.75 -2.91
CA HIS A 67 -12.71 3.08 -1.77
C HIS A 67 -13.99 2.37 -2.17
N THR A 68 -14.12 1.12 -1.75
CA THR A 68 -15.35 0.34 -1.93
C THR A 68 -16.00 0.12 -0.57
N PHE A 69 -17.25 0.52 -0.46
CA PHE A 69 -18.08 0.30 0.73
C PHE A 69 -19.19 -0.68 0.36
N THR A 70 -19.44 -1.62 1.24
CA THR A 70 -20.54 -2.58 1.08
C THR A 70 -21.40 -2.59 2.34
N THR A 71 -22.72 -2.67 2.16
CA THR A 71 -23.64 -2.96 3.24
C THR A 71 -24.14 -4.39 3.07
N THR A 72 -24.07 -5.18 4.11
CA THR A 72 -24.80 -6.45 4.14
C THR A 72 -26.16 -6.15 4.73
N ALA A 73 -27.19 -6.16 3.91
CA ALA A 73 -28.54 -6.10 4.43
C ALA A 73 -28.83 -7.32 5.32
N PRO A 74 -29.49 -7.17 6.48
CA PRO A 74 -29.87 -8.32 7.29
C PRO A 74 -30.72 -9.28 6.44
N GLY A 75 -30.27 -10.52 6.25
CA GLY A 75 -30.99 -11.54 5.51
C GLY A 75 -30.75 -11.57 3.99
N ALA A 76 -29.94 -10.69 3.42
CA ALA A 76 -29.52 -10.82 2.04
C ALA A 76 -28.56 -12.01 1.90
N ALA A 77 -28.90 -12.96 1.01
CA ALA A 77 -27.99 -14.02 0.66
C ALA A 77 -26.71 -13.37 0.07
N VAL A 78 -25.61 -13.51 0.76
CA VAL A 78 -24.30 -13.15 0.21
C VAL A 78 -24.06 -14.02 -1.00
N THR A 79 -24.11 -13.47 -2.20
CA THR A 79 -23.51 -14.15 -3.34
C THR A 79 -22.07 -14.38 -2.95
N PRO A 80 -21.59 -15.62 -2.84
CA PRO A 80 -20.22 -15.84 -2.44
C PRO A 80 -19.32 -15.10 -3.42
N THR A 81 -18.54 -14.16 -2.91
CA THR A 81 -17.41 -13.63 -3.69
C THR A 81 -16.63 -14.84 -4.16
N PRO A 82 -16.32 -14.99 -5.45
CA PRO A 82 -15.56 -16.12 -5.90
C PRO A 82 -14.31 -16.21 -5.02
N THR A 83 -14.21 -17.30 -4.27
CA THR A 83 -13.05 -17.60 -3.45
C THR A 83 -11.92 -17.86 -4.43
N VAL A 84 -11.04 -16.88 -4.58
CA VAL A 84 -9.80 -17.13 -5.31
C VAL A 84 -8.98 -18.07 -4.44
N ASP A 85 -8.79 -19.28 -4.95
CA ASP A 85 -8.00 -20.29 -4.25
C ASP A 85 -6.51 -20.03 -4.53
N TYR A 86 -5.81 -19.52 -3.54
CA TYR A 86 -4.37 -19.26 -3.60
C TYR A 86 -3.59 -20.50 -3.14
N THR A 87 -3.82 -21.65 -3.77
CA THR A 87 -3.18 -22.93 -3.37
C THR A 87 -1.80 -23.13 -3.98
N VAL A 88 -1.43 -22.37 -5.00
CA VAL A 88 -0.15 -22.55 -5.68
C VAL A 88 0.86 -21.51 -5.18
N LEU A 89 1.79 -21.98 -4.35
CA LEU A 89 2.93 -21.16 -3.92
C LEU A 89 3.83 -20.88 -5.13
N LYS A 90 4.04 -19.62 -5.44
CA LYS A 90 4.87 -19.18 -6.58
C LYS A 90 6.26 -18.72 -6.14
N PHE A 91 6.34 -18.07 -5.01
CA PHE A 91 7.59 -17.57 -4.45
C PHE A 91 7.51 -17.64 -2.92
N ALA A 92 8.57 -18.09 -2.29
CA ALA A 92 8.74 -18.03 -0.84
C ALA A 92 10.20 -17.86 -0.47
N ASP A 93 10.43 -17.17 0.63
CA ASP A 93 11.70 -17.18 1.34
C ASP A 93 11.45 -17.18 2.83
N GLU A 94 11.75 -18.30 3.47
CA GLU A 94 11.61 -18.50 4.92
C GLU A 94 12.90 -18.16 5.66
N PHE A 95 13.94 -17.69 4.95
CA PHE A 95 15.21 -17.24 5.50
C PHE A 95 15.89 -18.28 6.41
N ASN A 96 15.87 -19.55 6.00
CA ASN A 96 16.36 -20.67 6.79
C ASN A 96 17.88 -20.87 6.78
N VAL A 97 18.61 -20.20 5.89
CA VAL A 97 20.05 -20.34 5.74
C VAL A 97 20.72 -19.05 6.20
N ASP A 98 21.44 -19.14 7.30
CA ASP A 98 22.18 -18.01 7.87
C ASP A 98 23.24 -17.48 6.90
N GLY A 99 23.42 -16.16 6.85
CA GLY A 99 24.38 -15.48 5.99
C GLY A 99 23.76 -14.36 5.14
N ALA A 100 24.29 -14.16 3.95
CA ALA A 100 23.68 -13.21 3.01
C ALA A 100 22.32 -13.74 2.50
N PRO A 101 21.35 -12.87 2.22
CA PRO A 101 20.14 -13.27 1.51
C PRO A 101 20.44 -14.01 0.21
N ASP A 102 19.61 -14.98 -0.13
CA ASP A 102 19.75 -15.81 -1.32
C ASP A 102 19.80 -14.95 -2.59
N ALA A 103 20.95 -14.90 -3.24
CA ALA A 103 21.18 -14.09 -4.42
C ALA A 103 20.38 -14.53 -5.65
N THR A 104 19.79 -15.72 -5.64
CA THR A 104 18.85 -16.15 -6.69
C THR A 104 17.46 -15.52 -6.54
N LYS A 105 17.11 -15.07 -5.34
CA LYS A 105 15.83 -14.45 -5.00
C LYS A 105 15.92 -12.94 -4.82
N TRP A 106 17.04 -12.46 -4.27
CA TRP A 106 17.20 -11.07 -3.84
C TRP A 106 18.35 -10.37 -4.52
N GLY A 107 18.11 -9.17 -4.97
CA GLY A 107 19.10 -8.17 -5.33
C GLY A 107 19.05 -6.99 -4.36
N TYR A 108 19.89 -6.00 -4.63
CA TYR A 108 20.00 -4.80 -3.80
C TYR A 108 19.91 -3.54 -4.64
N ASP A 109 19.26 -2.53 -4.10
CA ASP A 109 19.52 -1.16 -4.48
C ASP A 109 20.64 -0.62 -3.59
N LEU A 110 21.65 0.02 -4.18
CA LEU A 110 22.82 0.50 -3.45
C LEU A 110 23.01 2.00 -3.67
N GLY A 111 23.57 2.68 -2.65
CA GLY A 111 23.96 4.07 -2.74
C GLY A 111 23.03 5.02 -1.97
N ALA A 112 23.36 6.29 -2.09
CA ALA A 112 22.65 7.43 -1.51
C ALA A 112 21.86 8.19 -2.59
N GLY A 113 21.35 9.38 -2.26
CA GLY A 113 20.69 10.26 -3.24
C GLY A 113 19.22 10.53 -2.95
N GLY A 114 18.74 10.11 -1.77
CA GLY A 114 17.40 10.42 -1.29
C GLY A 114 16.28 9.59 -1.93
N TRP A 115 16.57 8.77 -2.93
CA TRP A 115 15.66 7.78 -3.55
C TRP A 115 14.26 8.30 -3.88
N GLY A 116 14.15 9.58 -4.25
CA GLY A 116 12.88 10.25 -4.57
C GLY A 116 12.09 10.77 -3.35
N ASN A 117 12.48 10.37 -2.14
CA ASN A 117 11.74 10.69 -0.89
C ASN A 117 12.56 11.55 0.10
N GLY A 118 13.75 12.02 -0.28
CA GLY A 118 14.64 12.74 0.65
C GLY A 118 15.22 11.84 1.74
N GLU A 119 15.38 10.54 1.47
CA GLU A 119 15.89 9.55 2.41
C GLU A 119 17.34 9.86 2.82
N ALA A 120 17.59 9.84 4.12
CA ALA A 120 18.89 10.26 4.69
C ALA A 120 19.97 9.17 4.66
N GLN A 121 19.58 7.90 4.48
CA GLN A 121 20.49 6.75 4.53
C GLN A 121 21.13 6.44 3.18
N THR A 122 22.30 5.84 3.26
CA THR A 122 22.94 5.14 2.15
C THR A 122 22.58 3.66 2.26
N TYR A 123 22.07 3.08 1.17
CA TYR A 123 21.78 1.65 1.10
C TYR A 123 23.03 0.85 0.77
N THR A 124 23.25 -0.23 1.51
CA THR A 124 24.39 -1.13 1.37
C THR A 124 23.93 -2.59 1.35
N ASN A 125 24.81 -3.48 0.92
CA ASN A 125 24.67 -4.93 1.05
C ASN A 125 25.58 -5.52 2.14
N ALA A 126 26.13 -4.70 3.01
CA ALA A 126 26.99 -5.14 4.11
C ALA A 126 26.19 -5.96 5.12
N SER A 127 26.80 -6.99 5.69
CA SER A 127 26.18 -7.85 6.71
C SER A 127 25.71 -7.09 7.95
N ASP A 128 26.28 -5.93 8.21
CA ASP A 128 25.88 -5.00 9.24
C ASP A 128 24.50 -4.35 9.00
N ASN A 129 24.10 -4.23 7.74
CA ASN A 129 22.81 -3.66 7.34
C ASN A 129 21.81 -4.73 6.91
N VAL A 130 22.27 -5.87 6.39
CA VAL A 130 21.39 -6.94 5.94
C VAL A 130 22.02 -8.31 6.12
N ILE A 131 21.33 -9.19 6.84
CA ILE A 131 21.75 -10.55 7.09
C ILE A 131 20.56 -11.46 7.35
N VAL A 132 20.65 -12.70 6.91
CA VAL A 132 19.77 -13.78 7.38
C VAL A 132 20.40 -14.41 8.61
N GLN A 133 19.67 -14.45 9.71
CA GLN A 133 20.15 -15.06 10.94
C GLN A 133 19.01 -15.57 11.81
N GLY A 134 19.11 -16.84 12.19
CA GLY A 134 18.15 -17.50 13.07
C GLY A 134 16.74 -17.55 12.47
N GLY A 135 16.63 -17.88 11.18
CA GLY A 135 15.34 -17.97 10.47
C GLY A 135 14.68 -16.61 10.20
N ASN A 136 15.45 -15.53 10.14
CA ASN A 136 14.91 -14.21 9.90
C ASN A 136 15.83 -13.38 9.00
N LEU A 137 15.25 -12.68 8.04
CA LEU A 137 15.92 -11.57 7.39
C LEU A 137 15.95 -10.37 8.34
N LYS A 138 17.13 -9.87 8.64
CA LYS A 138 17.35 -8.68 9.48
C LYS A 138 17.84 -7.54 8.61
N ILE A 139 17.08 -6.46 8.55
CA ILE A 139 17.48 -5.19 7.94
C ILE A 139 17.72 -4.20 9.08
N THR A 140 18.93 -3.66 9.17
CA THR A 140 19.34 -2.80 10.29
C THR A 140 19.72 -1.43 9.76
N ALA A 141 18.98 -0.41 10.19
CA ALA A 141 19.42 0.97 10.02
C ALA A 141 20.45 1.32 11.10
N LYS A 142 21.60 1.86 10.68
CA LYS A 142 22.71 2.21 11.56
C LYS A 142 23.14 3.66 11.35
N LYS A 143 23.50 4.32 12.43
CA LYS A 143 24.19 5.62 12.34
C LYS A 143 25.62 5.38 11.84
N SER A 144 26.05 6.16 10.86
CA SER A 144 27.39 6.09 10.28
C SER A 144 27.93 7.50 10.08
N GLY A 145 28.83 7.93 10.95
CA GLY A 145 29.30 9.31 10.97
C GLY A 145 28.15 10.30 11.21
N THR A 146 27.97 11.23 10.29
CA THR A 146 26.87 12.20 10.28
C THR A 146 25.61 11.70 9.60
N GLY A 147 25.65 10.56 8.90
CA GLY A 147 24.55 9.97 8.15
C GLY A 147 24.07 8.65 8.73
N TYR A 148 23.42 7.89 7.89
CA TYR A 148 22.87 6.57 8.21
C TYR A 148 23.17 5.58 7.10
N THR A 149 23.19 4.30 7.43
CA THR A 149 23.20 3.19 6.48
C THR A 149 22.02 2.26 6.73
N SER A 150 21.54 1.61 5.69
CA SER A 150 20.48 0.60 5.77
C SER A 150 20.58 -0.36 4.58
N ALA A 151 19.59 -1.20 4.35
CA ALA A 151 19.51 -2.04 3.16
C ALA A 151 18.15 -1.91 2.48
N ARG A 152 18.16 -2.06 1.15
CA ARG A 152 16.98 -2.10 0.30
C ARG A 152 17.11 -3.29 -0.64
N LEU A 153 16.30 -4.32 -0.38
CA LEU A 153 16.28 -5.55 -1.16
C LEU A 153 15.18 -5.47 -2.23
N LYS A 154 15.38 -6.18 -3.32
CA LYS A 154 14.41 -6.27 -4.41
C LYS A 154 14.47 -7.63 -5.10
N THR A 155 13.35 -8.01 -5.73
CA THR A 155 13.26 -9.19 -6.58
C THR A 155 13.36 -8.86 -8.07
N GLU A 156 13.68 -7.63 -8.43
CA GLU A 156 13.85 -7.18 -9.83
C GLU A 156 14.77 -8.14 -10.57
N ASP A 157 14.37 -8.54 -11.79
CA ASP A 157 15.07 -9.48 -12.67
C ASP A 157 15.25 -10.91 -12.08
N LYS A 158 14.53 -11.23 -11.00
CA LYS A 158 14.58 -12.53 -10.32
C LYS A 158 13.21 -13.17 -10.18
N TYR A 159 12.24 -12.41 -9.71
CA TYR A 159 10.85 -12.85 -9.58
C TYR A 159 9.90 -11.68 -9.77
N GLU A 160 8.92 -11.90 -10.62
CA GLU A 160 7.85 -10.96 -10.95
C GLU A 160 6.50 -11.68 -10.94
N PHE A 161 5.43 -10.93 -10.71
CA PHE A 161 4.08 -11.48 -10.75
C PHE A 161 3.09 -10.40 -11.21
N THR A 162 1.99 -10.83 -11.79
CA THR A 162 0.92 -9.93 -12.22
C THR A 162 -0.27 -9.95 -11.25
N TYR A 163 -0.61 -11.14 -10.77
CA TYR A 163 -1.73 -11.33 -9.84
C TYR A 163 -1.34 -12.34 -8.77
N GLY A 164 -1.86 -12.14 -7.57
CA GLY A 164 -1.61 -13.08 -6.50
C GLY A 164 -1.93 -12.51 -5.13
N LYS A 165 -1.63 -13.30 -4.12
CA LYS A 165 -1.67 -12.94 -2.70
C LYS A 165 -0.24 -12.87 -2.20
N ILE A 166 0.11 -11.77 -1.55
CA ILE A 166 1.40 -11.60 -0.87
C ILE A 166 1.15 -11.68 0.63
N GLU A 167 1.91 -12.53 1.30
CA GLU A 167 1.89 -12.64 2.75
C GLU A 167 3.31 -12.44 3.29
N VAL A 168 3.47 -11.50 4.20
CA VAL A 168 4.75 -11.21 4.83
C VAL A 168 4.58 -11.16 6.33
N LYS A 169 5.40 -11.97 7.05
CA LYS A 169 5.51 -11.88 8.50
C LYS A 169 6.69 -10.98 8.85
N ALA A 170 6.42 -9.85 9.48
CA ALA A 170 7.46 -8.87 9.79
C ALA A 170 7.34 -8.32 11.21
N LYS A 171 8.49 -8.01 11.82
CA LYS A 171 8.60 -7.17 13.01
C LYS A 171 9.20 -5.84 12.59
N LEU A 172 8.37 -4.79 12.59
CA LEU A 172 8.78 -3.46 12.17
C LEU A 172 9.50 -2.73 13.29
N PRO A 173 10.44 -1.81 12.97
CA PRO A 173 11.11 -0.98 13.95
C PRO A 173 10.13 0.00 14.61
N VAL A 174 10.45 0.43 15.83
CA VAL A 174 9.69 1.45 16.58
C VAL A 174 10.61 2.65 16.79
N GLY A 175 10.09 3.84 16.55
CA GLY A 175 10.81 5.09 16.80
C GLY A 175 10.53 6.15 15.75
N GLY A 176 10.69 7.42 16.15
CA GLY A 176 10.56 8.54 15.23
C GLY A 176 11.63 8.49 14.12
N GLY A 177 11.22 8.79 12.90
CA GLY A 177 12.10 8.82 11.73
C GLY A 177 12.36 7.47 11.06
N THR A 178 11.77 6.37 11.55
CA THR A 178 11.83 5.09 10.85
C THR A 178 10.69 4.97 9.82
N TRP A 179 11.01 4.45 8.66
CA TRP A 179 10.05 4.20 7.58
C TRP A 179 10.31 2.84 6.94
N PRO A 180 9.93 1.76 7.62
CA PRO A 180 10.02 0.43 7.00
C PRO A 180 8.97 0.30 5.91
N ALA A 181 9.35 -0.27 4.76
CA ALA A 181 8.46 -0.46 3.63
C ALA A 181 8.54 -1.89 3.09
N ILE A 182 7.36 -2.46 2.80
CA ILE A 182 7.17 -3.70 2.04
C ILE A 182 6.21 -3.31 0.91
N TRP A 183 6.69 -3.30 -0.32
CA TRP A 183 5.99 -2.70 -1.43
C TRP A 183 6.37 -3.37 -2.76
N SER A 184 5.67 -3.05 -3.80
CA SER A 184 5.94 -3.48 -5.17
C SER A 184 6.06 -2.27 -6.09
N LEU A 185 6.66 -2.47 -7.26
CA LEU A 185 6.77 -1.44 -8.29
C LEU A 185 6.53 -2.11 -9.65
N GLY A 186 5.86 -1.40 -10.56
CA GLY A 186 5.64 -1.91 -11.90
C GLY A 186 6.95 -2.21 -12.63
N GLN A 187 7.03 -3.34 -13.30
CA GLN A 187 8.22 -3.82 -14.00
C GLN A 187 8.75 -2.80 -15.03
N ASP A 188 7.85 -2.05 -15.61
CA ASP A 188 8.15 -1.06 -16.64
C ASP A 188 8.61 0.31 -16.10
N TYR A 189 8.89 0.42 -14.80
CA TYR A 189 9.22 1.69 -14.15
C TYR A 189 10.37 2.47 -14.78
N LYS A 190 11.27 1.78 -15.47
CA LYS A 190 12.41 2.41 -16.17
C LYS A 190 12.00 3.18 -17.43
N THR A 191 10.91 2.77 -18.06
CA THR A 191 10.36 3.39 -19.27
C THR A 191 9.08 4.14 -19.00
N ASN A 192 8.35 3.74 -17.98
CA ASN A 192 7.09 4.31 -17.54
C ASN A 192 7.22 4.72 -16.06
N ALA A 193 7.85 5.87 -15.83
CA ALA A 193 8.19 6.31 -14.47
C ALA A 193 6.99 6.38 -13.53
N TRP A 194 7.24 6.14 -12.25
CA TRP A 194 6.25 6.36 -11.19
C TRP A 194 5.58 7.75 -11.32
N PRO A 195 4.27 7.88 -11.09
CA PRO A 195 3.34 6.83 -10.62
C PRO A 195 2.67 5.99 -11.73
N LYS A 196 3.03 6.16 -12.99
CA LYS A 196 2.36 5.50 -14.11
C LYS A 196 2.60 3.98 -14.15
N CYS A 197 3.76 3.52 -13.73
CA CYS A 197 4.07 2.09 -13.63
C CYS A 197 3.27 1.37 -12.53
N GLY A 198 2.68 2.10 -11.59
CA GLY A 198 2.02 1.54 -10.42
C GLY A 198 2.97 1.22 -9.26
N GLU A 199 2.38 1.11 -8.07
CA GLU A 199 3.06 0.75 -6.81
C GLU A 199 2.09 -0.04 -5.91
#